data_419f51197c280c5a9db54a3613b4203c
#
_entry.id   419f51197c280c5a9db54a3613b4203c
#
_cell.length_a   1.000
_cell.length_b   1.000
_cell.length_c   1.000
_cell.angle_alpha   90.00
_cell.angle_beta   90.00
_cell.angle_gamma   90.00
#
_symmetry.space_group_name_H-M   'P 1'
#
loop_
_entity.id
_entity.type
_entity.pdbx_description
1 polymer ?
#
loop_
_entity_poly.entity_id
_entity_poly.type
_entity_poly.pdbx_seq_one_letter_code
_entity_poly.pdbx_strand_id
1 'polypeptide(L)'
;MKLNDIREGNYVKEFEFSSRGRALEPFYRVKYDDLGYWHFMVGIPITLEWCKTLKMNTEIVIPTSTTRTNYDWIAEAPGIRIIEYNKAITVYHGMGGVKTILEHIKYVHQLQNFYYGYWGFEIDEENPTEFYKEPKNE
;
A
#
# COMPACT_ATOMS: atom_id res chain seq x y z
N MET A 1 15.54 7.02 -3.79
CA MET A 1 15.08 6.00 -2.82
C MET A 1 16.29 5.49 -2.06
N LYS A 2 16.17 5.30 -0.77
CA LYS A 2 17.29 4.83 0.06
C LYS A 2 17.16 3.33 0.29
N LEU A 3 18.28 2.66 0.57
CA LEU A 3 18.29 1.21 0.79
C LEU A 3 17.33 0.79 1.91
N ASN A 4 17.27 1.55 2.99
CA ASN A 4 16.40 1.23 4.12
C ASN A 4 14.92 1.46 3.85
N ASP A 5 14.58 2.04 2.69
CA ASP A 5 13.18 2.21 2.30
C ASP A 5 12.66 1.00 1.53
N ILE A 6 13.55 0.09 1.15
CA ILE A 6 13.22 -1.07 0.34
C ILE A 6 13.41 -2.33 1.15
N ARG A 7 12.44 -3.21 1.06
CA ARG A 7 12.43 -4.48 1.77
C ARG A 7 12.05 -5.59 0.80
N GLU A 8 12.51 -6.78 1.05
CA GLU A 8 12.02 -7.96 0.33
C GLU A 8 10.49 -8.03 0.44
N GLY A 9 9.83 -8.28 -0.67
CA GLY A 9 8.38 -8.30 -0.75
C GLY A 9 7.76 -7.01 -1.25
N ASN A 10 8.51 -5.91 -1.33
CA ASN A 10 8.00 -4.65 -1.84
C ASN A 10 7.73 -4.74 -3.35
N TYR A 11 6.70 -4.03 -3.80
CA TYR A 11 6.47 -3.79 -5.22
C TYR A 11 7.16 -2.50 -5.62
N VAL A 12 7.96 -2.56 -6.66
CA VAL A 12 8.69 -1.40 -7.20
C VAL A 12 8.75 -1.49 -8.72
N LYS A 13 9.19 -0.39 -9.34
CA LYS A 13 9.52 -0.35 -10.75
C LYS A 13 11.04 -0.22 -10.89
N GLU A 14 11.57 -0.64 -12.03
CA GLU A 14 12.94 -0.39 -12.37
C GLU A 14 13.05 0.96 -13.07
N PHE A 15 14.14 1.68 -12.78
CA PHE A 15 14.42 2.93 -13.46
C PHE A 15 14.59 2.66 -14.97
N GLU A 16 14.07 3.57 -15.79
CA GLU A 16 13.98 3.38 -17.24
C GLU A 16 15.33 3.05 -17.91
N PHE A 17 16.38 3.63 -17.38
CA PHE A 17 17.73 3.44 -17.95
C PHE A 17 18.56 2.43 -17.16
N SER A 18 17.92 1.58 -16.38
CA SER A 18 18.63 0.55 -15.64
C SER A 18 19.31 -0.45 -16.56
N SER A 19 20.55 -0.81 -16.21
CA SER A 19 21.30 -1.80 -16.96
C SER A 19 20.88 -3.24 -16.66
N ARG A 20 19.97 -3.45 -15.70
CA ARG A 20 19.54 -4.78 -15.31
C ARG A 20 18.59 -5.46 -16.31
N GLY A 21 18.02 -4.69 -17.23
CA GLY A 21 17.06 -5.24 -18.19
C GLY A 21 15.65 -5.42 -17.63
N ARG A 22 15.38 -5.01 -16.40
CA ARG A 22 14.05 -5.11 -15.79
C ARG A 22 13.17 -3.90 -16.06
N ALA A 23 13.68 -2.89 -16.75
CA ALA A 23 12.92 -1.69 -17.09
C ALA A 23 11.72 -1.99 -17.98
N LEU A 24 11.72 -3.13 -18.68
CA LEU A 24 10.60 -3.56 -19.53
C LEU A 24 9.44 -4.12 -18.71
N GLU A 25 9.67 -4.48 -17.47
CA GLU A 25 8.61 -4.95 -16.59
C GLU A 25 7.84 -3.75 -16.04
N PRO A 26 6.50 -3.77 -16.05
CA PRO A 26 5.73 -2.65 -15.49
C PRO A 26 5.98 -2.49 -13.98
N PHE A 27 6.24 -3.58 -13.29
CA PHE A 27 6.63 -3.61 -11.89
C PHE A 27 7.13 -5.01 -11.56
N TYR A 28 7.76 -5.15 -10.40
CA TYR A 28 8.13 -6.47 -9.90
C TYR A 28 8.16 -6.44 -8.37
N ARG A 29 8.16 -7.63 -7.79
CA ARG A 29 8.27 -7.79 -6.35
C ARG A 29 9.72 -8.02 -5.98
N VAL A 30 10.23 -7.24 -5.04
CA VAL A 30 11.63 -7.29 -4.64
C VAL A 30 11.92 -8.61 -3.95
N LYS A 31 12.97 -9.30 -4.41
CA LYS A 31 13.52 -10.49 -3.77
C LYS A 31 14.84 -10.13 -3.10
N TYR A 32 15.30 -11.01 -2.23
CA TYR A 32 16.55 -10.78 -1.52
C TYR A 32 17.69 -10.40 -2.46
N ASP A 33 17.82 -11.08 -3.60
CA ASP A 33 18.88 -10.82 -4.55
C ASP A 33 18.76 -9.45 -5.23
N ASP A 34 17.58 -8.85 -5.21
CA ASP A 34 17.36 -7.54 -5.80
C ASP A 34 17.84 -6.40 -4.91
N LEU A 35 17.99 -6.63 -3.62
CA LEU A 35 18.24 -5.55 -2.65
C LEU A 35 19.53 -4.77 -2.93
N GLY A 36 20.53 -5.42 -3.49
CA GLY A 36 21.78 -4.74 -3.87
C GLY A 36 21.62 -3.74 -5.00
N TYR A 37 20.49 -3.74 -5.67
CA TYR A 37 20.22 -2.88 -6.83
C TYR A 37 19.19 -1.80 -6.51
N TRP A 38 19.04 -1.46 -5.24
CA TRP A 38 18.02 -0.51 -4.78
C TRP A 38 18.05 0.84 -5.52
N HIS A 39 19.24 1.26 -5.94
CA HIS A 39 19.41 2.56 -6.61
C HIS A 39 18.81 2.58 -8.03
N PHE A 40 18.47 1.42 -8.59
CA PHE A 40 17.75 1.34 -9.86
C PHE A 40 16.23 1.27 -9.66
N MET A 41 15.76 1.20 -8.44
CA MET A 41 14.35 1.05 -8.14
C MET A 41 13.65 2.39 -7.97
N VAL A 42 12.41 2.45 -8.42
CA VAL A 42 11.56 3.65 -8.32
C VAL A 42 10.27 3.27 -7.61
N GLY A 43 9.80 4.15 -6.74
CA GLY A 43 8.54 3.95 -6.05
C GLY A 43 7.35 4.02 -7.00
N ILE A 44 6.35 3.19 -6.75
CA ILE A 44 5.11 3.17 -7.50
C ILE A 44 4.08 4.01 -6.76
N PRO A 45 3.52 5.06 -7.37
CA PRO A 45 2.49 5.86 -6.71
C PRO A 45 1.27 5.00 -6.34
N ILE A 46 0.66 5.32 -5.20
CA ILE A 46 -0.54 4.61 -4.76
C ILE A 46 -1.71 5.00 -5.64
N THR A 47 -2.41 4.01 -6.18
CA THR A 47 -3.61 4.19 -6.97
C THR A 47 -4.68 3.22 -6.50
N LEU A 48 -5.92 3.42 -6.94
CA LEU A 48 -7.00 2.48 -6.66
C LEU A 48 -6.64 1.07 -7.14
N GLU A 49 -6.05 0.98 -8.33
CA GLU A 49 -5.67 -0.31 -8.92
C GLU A 49 -4.62 -1.01 -8.05
N TRP A 50 -3.68 -0.26 -7.50
CA TRP A 50 -2.69 -0.84 -6.60
C TRP A 50 -3.32 -1.28 -5.28
N CYS A 51 -4.29 -0.52 -4.76
CA CYS A 51 -5.00 -0.94 -3.56
C CYS A 51 -5.73 -2.26 -3.79
N LYS A 52 -6.30 -2.46 -4.97
CA LYS A 52 -6.92 -3.73 -5.34
C LYS A 52 -5.89 -4.84 -5.44
N THR A 53 -4.74 -4.56 -6.03
CA THR A 53 -3.64 -5.54 -6.12
C THR A 53 -3.17 -5.96 -4.74
N LEU A 54 -3.15 -5.04 -3.80
CA LEU A 54 -2.80 -5.32 -2.41
C LEU A 54 -3.95 -5.95 -1.62
N LYS A 55 -5.04 -6.29 -2.28
CA LYS A 55 -6.20 -6.97 -1.69
C LYS A 55 -6.90 -6.17 -0.59
N MET A 56 -6.84 -4.86 -0.69
CA MET A 56 -7.59 -3.98 0.18
C MET A 56 -9.07 -3.97 -0.21
N ASN A 57 -9.94 -3.72 0.74
CA ASN A 57 -11.34 -3.46 0.46
C ASN A 57 -11.48 -2.11 -0.19
N THR A 58 -12.00 -2.06 -1.41
CA THR A 58 -12.11 -0.82 -2.17
C THR A 58 -13.55 -0.51 -2.49
N GLU A 59 -13.87 0.77 -2.50
CA GLU A 59 -15.19 1.25 -2.85
C GLU A 59 -15.05 2.53 -3.67
N ILE A 60 -15.72 2.58 -4.81
CA ILE A 60 -15.79 3.78 -5.64
C ILE A 60 -17.09 4.48 -5.30
N VAL A 61 -17.00 5.79 -5.05
CA VAL A 61 -18.16 6.59 -4.72
C VAL A 61 -18.63 7.31 -5.96
N ILE A 62 -19.89 7.09 -6.33
CA ILE A 62 -20.53 7.78 -7.43
C ILE A 62 -21.35 8.92 -6.81
N PRO A 63 -20.99 10.20 -7.06
CA PRO A 63 -21.74 11.30 -6.50
C PRO A 63 -23.15 11.32 -7.10
N THR A 64 -24.14 11.45 -6.24
CA THR A 64 -25.53 11.67 -6.64
C THR A 64 -25.98 13.01 -6.08
N SER A 65 -27.12 13.52 -6.57
CA SER A 65 -27.66 14.78 -6.07
C SER A 65 -27.97 14.76 -4.59
N THR A 66 -28.16 13.57 -4.02
CA THR A 66 -28.50 13.40 -2.60
C THR A 66 -27.31 12.96 -1.74
N THR A 67 -26.20 12.54 -2.37
CA THR A 67 -25.05 12.02 -1.67
C THR A 67 -23.88 12.98 -1.84
N ARG A 68 -23.44 13.56 -0.74
CA ARG A 68 -22.21 14.35 -0.72
C ARG A 68 -21.17 13.54 0.01
N THR A 69 -20.11 13.17 -0.72
CA THR A 69 -19.00 12.44 -0.14
C THR A 69 -17.75 13.27 -0.24
N ASN A 70 -16.84 13.06 0.69
CA ASN A 70 -15.56 13.76 0.72
C ASN A 70 -14.46 12.93 0.07
N TYR A 71 -14.83 11.98 -0.81
CA TYR A 71 -13.82 11.16 -1.49
C TYR A 71 -14.40 10.56 -2.76
N ASP A 72 -13.51 10.28 -3.71
CA ASP A 72 -13.85 9.65 -4.99
C ASP A 72 -13.80 8.13 -4.87
N TRP A 73 -12.84 7.63 -4.11
CA TRP A 73 -12.78 6.22 -3.76
C TRP A 73 -12.09 6.07 -2.41
N ILE A 74 -12.31 4.93 -1.80
CA ILE A 74 -11.72 4.58 -0.52
C ILE A 74 -11.18 3.15 -0.59
N ALA A 75 -10.06 2.91 0.06
CA ALA A 75 -9.48 1.59 0.22
C ALA A 75 -9.15 1.38 1.68
N GLU A 76 -9.45 0.20 2.19
CA GLU A 76 -9.26 -0.12 3.59
C GLU A 76 -8.59 -1.46 3.79
N ALA A 77 -7.69 -1.51 4.76
CA ALA A 77 -7.13 -2.71 5.35
C ALA A 77 -7.13 -2.49 6.86
N PRO A 78 -6.93 -3.53 7.67
CA PRO A 78 -6.94 -3.33 9.12
C PRO A 78 -5.96 -2.24 9.56
N GLY A 79 -6.47 -1.21 10.23
CA GLY A 79 -5.67 -0.09 10.72
C GLY A 79 -5.27 0.95 9.70
N ILE A 80 -5.61 0.75 8.42
CA ILE A 80 -5.22 1.65 7.34
C ILE A 80 -6.45 2.02 6.51
N ARG A 81 -6.55 3.30 6.17
CA ARG A 81 -7.57 3.81 5.25
C ARG A 81 -6.91 4.77 4.27
N ILE A 82 -7.19 4.59 3.00
CA ILE A 82 -6.69 5.45 1.94
C ILE A 82 -7.89 6.08 1.25
N ILE A 83 -7.86 7.38 1.08
CA ILE A 83 -8.94 8.13 0.45
C ILE A 83 -8.34 8.99 -0.67
N GLU A 84 -8.96 8.97 -1.83
CA GLU A 84 -8.66 9.94 -2.88
C GLU A 84 -9.81 10.93 -2.98
N TYR A 85 -9.46 12.20 -2.93
CA TYR A 85 -10.40 13.28 -3.14
C TYR A 85 -9.74 14.32 -4.03
N ASN A 86 -10.40 14.65 -5.14
CA ASN A 86 -9.90 15.66 -6.07
C ASN A 86 -8.45 15.40 -6.49
N LYS A 87 -8.15 14.15 -6.82
CA LYS A 87 -6.83 13.66 -7.26
C LYS A 87 -5.75 13.66 -6.16
N ALA A 88 -6.09 14.04 -4.95
CA ALA A 88 -5.16 13.99 -3.83
C ALA A 88 -5.42 12.73 -2.99
N ILE A 89 -4.36 12.02 -2.66
CA ILE A 89 -4.44 10.79 -1.88
C ILE A 89 -4.01 11.07 -0.45
N THR A 90 -4.81 10.63 0.50
CA THR A 90 -4.49 10.73 1.92
C THR A 90 -4.53 9.34 2.53
N VAL A 91 -3.49 9.01 3.28
CA VAL A 91 -3.38 7.73 3.99
C VAL A 91 -3.59 8.00 5.47
N TYR A 92 -4.53 7.27 6.07
CA TYR A 92 -4.83 7.37 7.49
C TYR A 92 -4.46 6.07 8.19
N HIS A 93 -3.93 6.20 9.38
CA HIS A 93 -3.77 5.09 10.31
C HIS A 93 -4.68 5.36 11.50
N GLY A 94 -5.47 4.38 11.88
CA GLY A 94 -6.36 4.57 13.02
C GLY A 94 -6.83 3.27 13.61
N MET A 95 -6.87 3.26 14.92
CA MET A 95 -7.43 2.17 15.72
C MET A 95 -8.23 2.82 16.83
N GLY A 96 -9.41 2.28 17.12
CA GLY A 96 -10.20 2.76 18.25
C GLY A 96 -10.70 4.19 18.14
N GLY A 97 -10.94 4.66 16.92
CA GLY A 97 -11.51 6.00 16.70
C GLY A 97 -10.49 7.12 16.58
N VAL A 98 -9.22 6.84 16.82
CA VAL A 98 -8.16 7.85 16.64
C VAL A 98 -7.58 7.68 15.24
N LYS A 99 -7.50 8.77 14.49
CA LYS A 99 -6.96 8.76 13.12
C LYS A 99 -5.74 9.66 13.03
N THR A 100 -4.68 9.14 12.45
CA THR A 100 -3.46 9.88 12.19
C THR A 100 -3.18 9.89 10.70
N ILE A 101 -2.88 11.05 10.15
CA ILE A 101 -2.53 11.17 8.74
C ILE A 101 -1.06 10.80 8.58
N LEU A 102 -0.78 9.90 7.64
CA LEU A 102 0.58 9.44 7.35
C LEU A 102 1.08 10.14 6.09
N GLU A 103 1.56 11.36 6.26
CA GLU A 103 1.95 12.22 5.14
C GLU A 103 3.15 11.70 4.35
N HIS A 104 3.98 10.88 4.98
CA HIS A 104 5.17 10.34 4.34
C HIS A 104 4.89 9.15 3.43
N ILE A 105 3.69 8.58 3.48
CA ILE A 105 3.34 7.42 2.65
C ILE A 105 2.74 7.91 1.34
N LYS A 106 3.52 7.79 0.27
CA LYS A 106 3.12 8.21 -1.08
C LYS A 106 3.23 7.08 -2.09
N TYR A 107 4.01 6.07 -1.77
CA TYR A 107 4.34 4.97 -2.69
C TYR A 107 3.90 3.64 -2.12
N VAL A 108 3.64 2.70 -3.02
CA VAL A 108 3.17 1.36 -2.66
C VAL A 108 4.11 0.69 -1.65
N HIS A 109 5.43 0.75 -1.88
CA HIS A 109 6.37 0.10 -0.96
C HIS A 109 6.34 0.70 0.44
N GLN A 110 6.10 2.02 0.55
CA GLN A 110 5.98 2.66 1.86
C GLN A 110 4.75 2.17 2.61
N LEU A 111 3.64 2.02 1.89
CA LEU A 111 2.42 1.48 2.46
C LEU A 111 2.63 0.03 2.92
N GLN A 112 3.28 -0.78 2.09
CA GLN A 112 3.60 -2.16 2.45
C GLN A 112 4.46 -2.23 3.71
N ASN A 113 5.48 -1.37 3.79
CA ASN A 113 6.40 -1.38 4.92
C ASN A 113 5.74 -0.91 6.21
N PHE A 114 4.89 0.09 6.13
CA PHE A 114 4.14 0.54 7.29
C PHE A 114 3.24 -0.58 7.81
N TYR A 115 2.51 -1.22 6.91
CA TYR A 115 1.58 -2.30 7.28
C TYR A 115 2.34 -3.48 7.89
N TYR A 116 3.43 -3.89 7.25
CA TYR A 116 4.26 -4.99 7.73
C TYR A 116 4.86 -4.68 9.11
N GLY A 117 5.35 -3.46 9.29
CA GLY A 117 5.92 -3.05 10.58
C GLY A 117 4.89 -3.04 11.70
N TYR A 118 3.64 -2.76 11.37
CA TYR A 118 2.56 -2.72 12.36
C TYR A 118 2.04 -4.11 12.70
N TRP A 119 1.81 -4.94 11.67
CA TRP A 119 1.12 -6.23 11.84
C TRP A 119 2.03 -7.44 11.81
N GLY A 120 3.22 -7.34 11.22
CA GLY A 120 4.15 -8.46 11.11
C GLY A 120 3.91 -9.39 9.91
N PHE A 121 3.02 -9.02 9.00
CA PHE A 121 2.79 -9.78 7.77
C PHE A 121 2.43 -8.81 6.64
N GLU A 122 2.50 -9.31 5.41
CA GLU A 122 2.24 -8.48 4.23
C GLU A 122 0.78 -8.11 4.10
N ILE A 123 0.52 -6.92 3.58
CA ILE A 123 -0.84 -6.41 3.39
C ILE A 123 -1.66 -7.29 2.43
N ASP A 124 -1.00 -7.92 1.47
CA ASP A 124 -1.66 -8.78 0.48
C ASP A 124 -1.60 -10.26 0.83
N GLU A 125 -1.04 -10.60 1.98
CA GLU A 125 -1.09 -11.97 2.46
C GLU A 125 -2.48 -12.30 2.96
N GLU A 126 -2.88 -13.54 2.75
CA GLU A 126 -4.02 -14.04 3.46
C GLU A 126 -3.77 -13.84 4.95
N ASN A 127 -4.66 -13.08 5.54
CA ASN A 127 -4.58 -12.77 6.94
C ASN A 127 -4.40 -14.04 7.76
N PRO A 128 -3.29 -14.18 8.50
CA PRO A 128 -3.19 -15.28 9.46
C PRO A 128 -4.28 -15.04 10.47
N THR A 129 -5.34 -15.76 10.32
CA THR A 129 -6.58 -15.53 11.04
C THR A 129 -6.41 -15.52 12.55
N GLU A 130 -5.35 -16.14 13.04
CA GLU A 130 -5.05 -16.19 14.45
C GLU A 130 -4.74 -14.81 15.04
N PHE A 131 -4.32 -13.86 14.22
CA PHE A 131 -4.02 -12.51 14.72
C PHE A 131 -5.23 -11.64 14.85
N TYR A 132 -6.27 -11.92 14.07
CA TYR A 132 -7.44 -11.05 14.05
C TYR A 132 -8.66 -11.68 14.59
N LYS A 133 -8.74 -12.97 14.53
CA LYS A 133 -9.87 -13.60 15.13
C LYS A 133 -9.78 -13.34 16.60
N GLU A 134 -10.77 -12.65 17.08
CA GLU A 134 -11.03 -12.70 18.49
C GLU A 134 -10.91 -14.15 18.91
N PRO A 135 -10.33 -14.43 20.09
CA PRO A 135 -10.27 -15.79 20.58
C PRO A 135 -11.67 -16.33 20.46
N LYS A 136 -11.84 -17.30 19.58
CA LYS A 136 -13.10 -17.95 19.50
C LYS A 136 -13.39 -18.51 20.87
N ASN A 137 -14.50 -18.14 21.40
CA ASN A 137 -14.96 -18.74 22.61
C ASN A 137 -15.43 -20.14 22.26
N GLU A 138 -14.51 -21.02 22.29
CA GLU A 138 -14.79 -22.43 22.01
C GLU A 138 -14.87 -23.18 23.30
#